data_70bd0e41400ec9d5dda6b0c6241b4e28
#
_entry.id   70bd0e41400ec9d5dda6b0c6241b4e28
#
_cell.length_a   1.000
_cell.length_b   1.000
_cell.length_c   1.000
_cell.angle_alpha   90.00
_cell.angle_beta   90.00
_cell.angle_gamma   90.00
#
_symmetry.space_group_name_H-M   'P 1'
#
loop_
_entity.id
_entity.type
_entity.pdbx_description
1 polymer ?
#
loop_
_entity_poly.entity_id
_entity_poly.type
_entity_poly.pdbx_seq_one_letter_code
_entity_poly.pdbx_strand_id
1 'polypeptide(L)'
;IIAMYGLTGGQFVIDYLEGNNATYIINYTEPAFVFAIMAMAATRPVLQFATTIIAAFARILPLSSSVSFFVMALIMGPLLGSFITEPAAMTVTALILKERYYDKGMSSRLMYAAIGVLFVNVSIGGTLTHFAAPPVLMVAAKWEWTTIHMILNFGWKSAIAVVINAAVLTWVFRTELKEAGTRDEYV
;
A
#
# COMPACT_ATOMS: atom_id res chain seq x y z
N ILE A 1 -14.87 21.82 -6.50
CA ILE A 1 -16.29 22.16 -6.48
C ILE A 1 -16.47 23.65 -6.21
N ILE A 2 -15.99 24.21 -5.07
CA ILE A 2 -16.17 25.65 -4.72
C ILE A 2 -15.55 26.56 -5.80
N ALA A 3 -14.34 26.27 -6.27
CA ALA A 3 -13.70 27.04 -7.34
C ALA A 3 -14.43 26.89 -8.69
N MET A 4 -14.92 25.70 -9.01
CA MET A 4 -15.78 25.49 -10.19
C MET A 4 -17.07 26.29 -10.11
N TYR A 5 -17.75 26.26 -8.95
CA TYR A 5 -18.98 27.03 -8.75
C TYR A 5 -18.77 28.53 -8.98
N GLY A 6 -17.64 29.06 -8.50
CA GLY A 6 -17.30 30.47 -8.67
C GLY A 6 -16.94 30.88 -10.10
N LEU A 7 -16.38 29.94 -10.90
CA LEU A 7 -15.93 30.23 -12.26
C LEU A 7 -16.95 29.91 -13.36
N THR A 8 -17.78 28.89 -13.17
CA THR A 8 -18.65 28.34 -14.21
C THR A 8 -20.15 28.37 -13.88
N GLY A 9 -20.48 28.71 -12.62
CA GLY A 9 -21.88 28.76 -12.16
C GLY A 9 -22.40 27.41 -11.64
N GLY A 10 -23.51 27.49 -10.89
CA GLY A 10 -24.06 26.34 -10.17
C GLY A 10 -24.59 25.22 -11.05
N GLN A 11 -25.18 25.57 -12.19
CA GLN A 11 -25.73 24.57 -13.12
C GLN A 11 -24.66 23.67 -13.72
N PHE A 12 -23.52 24.24 -14.08
CA PHE A 12 -22.39 23.46 -14.60
C PHE A 12 -21.85 22.46 -13.55
N VAL A 13 -21.83 22.86 -12.28
CA VAL A 13 -21.38 21.97 -11.20
C VAL A 13 -22.38 20.83 -11.00
N ILE A 14 -23.68 21.11 -11.07
CA ILE A 14 -24.74 20.11 -10.96
C ILE A 14 -24.64 19.14 -12.14
N ASP A 15 -24.58 19.63 -13.36
CA ASP A 15 -24.46 18.83 -14.59
C ASP A 15 -23.17 17.96 -14.58
N TYR A 16 -22.08 18.49 -14.02
CA TYR A 16 -20.84 17.74 -13.81
C TYR A 16 -20.99 16.63 -12.78
N LEU A 17 -21.67 16.89 -11.66
CA LEU A 17 -21.91 15.92 -10.60
C LEU A 17 -22.94 14.85 -10.98
N GLU A 18 -23.95 15.23 -11.76
CA GLU A 18 -24.99 14.31 -12.24
C GLU A 18 -24.59 13.54 -13.51
N GLY A 19 -23.50 13.93 -14.17
CA GLY A 19 -23.04 13.29 -15.39
C GLY A 19 -23.94 13.54 -16.61
N ASN A 20 -24.75 14.60 -16.56
CA ASN A 20 -25.76 14.93 -17.58
C ASN A 20 -25.18 15.49 -18.89
N ASN A 21 -23.90 15.83 -18.91
CA ASN A 21 -23.25 16.30 -20.13
C ASN A 21 -22.62 15.13 -20.90
N ALA A 22 -22.92 15.01 -22.17
CA ALA A 22 -22.34 14.00 -23.06
C ALA A 22 -20.79 13.96 -23.08
N THR A 23 -20.15 15.00 -22.54
CA THR A 23 -18.69 15.14 -22.46
C THR A 23 -18.11 14.67 -21.12
N TYR A 24 -18.91 14.60 -20.06
CA TYR A 24 -18.45 14.27 -18.70
C TYR A 24 -19.37 13.23 -18.06
N ILE A 25 -19.17 11.97 -18.41
CA ILE A 25 -19.82 10.87 -17.69
C ILE A 25 -19.00 10.62 -16.42
N ILE A 26 -19.55 10.95 -15.25
CA ILE A 26 -18.93 10.57 -13.98
C ILE A 26 -19.04 9.07 -13.84
N ASN A 27 -17.92 8.39 -13.96
CA ASN A 27 -17.86 6.96 -13.75
C ASN A 27 -17.68 6.64 -12.26
N TYR A 28 -18.76 6.31 -11.57
CA TYR A 28 -18.73 5.89 -10.17
C TYR A 28 -18.23 4.46 -9.97
N THR A 29 -18.01 3.71 -11.03
CA THR A 29 -17.59 2.30 -10.98
C THR A 29 -16.22 2.18 -10.32
N GLU A 30 -15.26 3.04 -10.67
CA GLU A 30 -13.92 2.99 -10.09
C GLU A 30 -13.91 3.34 -8.60
N PRO A 31 -14.50 4.45 -8.11
CA PRO A 31 -14.58 4.73 -6.69
C PRO A 31 -15.33 3.65 -5.90
N ALA A 32 -16.43 3.13 -6.43
CA ALA A 32 -17.18 2.05 -5.79
C ALA A 32 -16.39 0.75 -5.72
N PHE A 33 -15.65 0.41 -6.79
CA PHE A 33 -14.77 -0.74 -6.82
C PHE A 33 -13.65 -0.62 -5.78
N VAL A 34 -12.97 0.54 -5.73
CA VAL A 34 -11.91 0.79 -4.75
C VAL A 34 -12.44 0.67 -3.32
N PHE A 35 -13.62 1.25 -3.05
CA PHE A 35 -14.26 1.15 -1.74
C PHE A 35 -14.57 -0.30 -1.36
N ALA A 36 -15.16 -1.07 -2.28
CA ALA A 36 -15.47 -2.49 -2.06
C ALA A 36 -14.21 -3.32 -1.78
N ILE A 37 -13.14 -3.10 -2.56
CA ILE A 37 -11.86 -3.78 -2.35
C ILE A 37 -11.23 -3.42 -1.00
N MET A 38 -11.27 -2.14 -0.60
CA MET A 38 -10.76 -1.71 0.72
C MET A 38 -11.55 -2.37 1.86
N ALA A 39 -12.87 -2.42 1.75
CA ALA A 39 -13.72 -3.07 2.75
C ALA A 39 -13.43 -4.58 2.86
N MET A 40 -13.25 -5.27 1.72
CA MET A 40 -12.85 -6.68 1.70
C MET A 40 -11.45 -6.89 2.25
N ALA A 41 -10.51 -6.02 1.93
CA ALA A 41 -9.12 -6.11 2.40
C ALA A 41 -9.00 -6.04 3.92
N ALA A 42 -9.88 -5.31 4.59
CA ALA A 42 -9.91 -5.21 6.05
C ALA A 42 -10.54 -6.44 6.74
N THR A 43 -10.99 -7.44 6.00
CA THR A 43 -11.60 -8.65 6.57
C THR A 43 -10.55 -9.61 7.14
N ARG A 44 -10.94 -10.35 8.19
CA ARG A 44 -10.04 -11.32 8.84
C ARG A 44 -9.40 -12.34 7.90
N PRO A 45 -10.11 -12.96 6.93
CA PRO A 45 -9.50 -13.91 6.00
C PRO A 45 -8.37 -13.29 5.19
N VAL A 46 -8.55 -12.07 4.69
CA VAL A 46 -7.53 -11.38 3.88
C VAL A 46 -6.31 -11.01 4.74
N LEU A 47 -6.54 -10.51 5.95
CA LEU A 47 -5.47 -10.21 6.90
C LEU A 47 -4.67 -11.47 7.27
N GLN A 48 -5.35 -12.59 7.54
CA GLN A 48 -4.69 -13.86 7.85
C GLN A 48 -3.89 -14.39 6.66
N PHE A 49 -4.43 -14.32 5.46
CA PHE A 49 -3.74 -14.72 4.24
C PHE A 49 -2.47 -13.89 4.01
N ALA A 50 -2.57 -12.58 4.08
CA ALA A 50 -1.42 -11.67 3.96
C ALA A 50 -0.37 -11.93 5.05
N THR A 51 -0.82 -12.11 6.30
CA THR A 51 0.07 -12.44 7.43
C THR A 51 0.80 -13.76 7.20
N THR A 52 0.12 -14.77 6.66
CA THR A 52 0.73 -16.07 6.35
C THR A 52 1.81 -15.95 5.28
N ILE A 53 1.54 -15.21 4.22
CA ILE A 53 2.53 -14.95 3.16
C ILE A 53 3.74 -14.22 3.75
N ILE A 54 3.52 -13.12 4.48
CA ILE A 54 4.59 -12.35 5.11
C ILE A 54 5.42 -13.24 6.05
N ALA A 55 4.78 -14.07 6.87
CA ALA A 55 5.45 -14.98 7.79
C ALA A 55 6.26 -16.06 7.07
N ALA A 56 5.76 -16.58 5.95
CA ALA A 56 6.49 -17.56 5.14
C ALA A 56 7.80 -16.97 4.59
N PHE A 57 7.74 -15.77 4.03
CA PHE A 57 8.93 -15.07 3.53
C PHE A 57 9.85 -14.57 4.63
N ALA A 58 9.30 -14.19 5.80
CA ALA A 58 10.09 -13.75 6.94
C ALA A 58 11.06 -14.83 7.46
N ARG A 59 10.72 -16.11 7.28
CA ARG A 59 11.59 -17.26 7.66
C ARG A 59 12.88 -17.36 6.84
N ILE A 60 12.93 -16.69 5.68
CA ILE A 60 14.11 -16.69 4.79
C ILE A 60 15.18 -15.74 5.33
N LEU A 61 14.78 -14.71 6.08
CA LEU A 61 15.71 -13.72 6.60
C LEU A 61 16.46 -14.25 7.84
N PRO A 62 17.80 -14.13 7.90
CA PRO A 62 18.60 -14.54 9.05
C PRO A 62 18.58 -13.49 10.19
N LEU A 63 17.37 -13.05 10.59
CA LEU A 63 17.13 -12.07 11.64
C LEU A 63 16.21 -12.68 12.69
N SER A 64 16.05 -12.01 13.85
CA SER A 64 15.05 -12.46 14.82
C SER A 64 13.64 -12.49 14.19
N SER A 65 12.79 -13.40 14.64
CA SER A 65 11.46 -13.64 14.03
C SER A 65 10.63 -12.36 13.94
N SER A 66 10.67 -11.53 15.00
CA SER A 66 9.94 -10.26 15.04
C SER A 66 10.49 -9.26 14.02
N VAL A 67 11.82 -9.09 13.95
CA VAL A 67 12.44 -8.15 12.99
C VAL A 67 12.24 -8.62 11.56
N SER A 68 12.41 -9.92 11.30
CA SER A 68 12.18 -10.51 9.97
C SER A 68 10.76 -10.25 9.49
N PHE A 69 9.78 -10.44 10.36
CA PHE A 69 8.39 -10.21 10.01
C PHE A 69 8.10 -8.72 9.76
N PHE A 70 8.65 -7.81 10.56
CA PHE A 70 8.51 -6.37 10.39
C PHE A 70 9.06 -5.91 9.03
N VAL A 71 10.28 -6.35 8.69
CA VAL A 71 10.91 -6.04 7.41
C VAL A 71 10.10 -6.59 6.24
N MET A 72 9.68 -7.85 6.35
CA MET A 72 8.89 -8.49 5.28
C MET A 72 7.49 -7.89 5.15
N ALA A 73 6.87 -7.41 6.22
CA ALA A 73 5.62 -6.68 6.13
C ALA A 73 5.79 -5.39 5.29
N LEU A 74 6.90 -4.65 5.48
CA LEU A 74 7.21 -3.45 4.72
C LEU A 74 7.67 -3.70 3.28
N ILE A 75 8.00 -4.94 2.92
CA ILE A 75 8.37 -5.35 1.56
C ILE A 75 7.19 -6.02 0.86
N MET A 76 6.70 -7.12 1.42
CA MET A 76 5.67 -7.95 0.77
C MET A 76 4.29 -7.30 0.79
N GLY A 77 3.94 -6.57 1.87
CA GLY A 77 2.68 -5.84 1.94
C GLY A 77 2.51 -4.87 0.77
N PRO A 78 3.45 -3.94 0.56
CA PRO A 78 3.47 -3.05 -0.59
C PRO A 78 3.45 -3.75 -1.95
N LEU A 79 4.26 -4.79 -2.13
CA LEU A 79 4.31 -5.54 -3.40
C LEU A 79 3.00 -6.28 -3.69
N LEU A 80 2.31 -6.79 -2.66
CA LEU A 80 0.97 -7.36 -2.80
C LEU A 80 -0.03 -6.31 -3.33
N GLY A 81 0.21 -5.02 -3.09
CA GLY A 81 -0.59 -3.92 -3.63
C GLY A 81 -0.74 -3.94 -5.14
N SER A 82 0.24 -4.47 -5.86
CA SER A 82 0.15 -4.66 -7.31
C SER A 82 -0.91 -5.69 -7.75
N PHE A 83 -1.40 -6.51 -6.83
CA PHE A 83 -2.41 -7.54 -7.12
C PHE A 83 -3.76 -7.22 -6.51
N ILE A 84 -3.80 -6.54 -5.36
CA ILE A 84 -5.03 -6.26 -4.61
C ILE A 84 -5.43 -4.79 -4.61
N THR A 85 -4.69 -3.92 -5.24
CA THR A 85 -4.75 -2.45 -5.26
C THR A 85 -3.94 -1.77 -4.15
N GLU A 86 -3.45 -0.57 -4.44
CA GLU A 86 -2.64 0.24 -3.54
C GLU A 86 -3.35 0.57 -2.20
N PRO A 87 -4.61 1.07 -2.19
CA PRO A 87 -5.31 1.36 -0.94
C PRO A 87 -5.57 0.12 -0.08
N ALA A 88 -5.84 -1.03 -0.71
CA ALA A 88 -6.05 -2.28 0.01
C ALA A 88 -4.76 -2.77 0.68
N ALA A 89 -3.64 -2.73 -0.03
CA ALA A 89 -2.33 -3.11 0.51
C ALA A 89 -1.91 -2.21 1.69
N MET A 90 -2.16 -0.91 1.56
CA MET A 90 -1.92 0.05 2.65
C MET A 90 -2.73 -0.32 3.89
N THR A 91 -4.02 -0.58 3.74
CA THR A 91 -4.92 -0.95 4.84
C THR A 91 -4.50 -2.25 5.51
N VAL A 92 -4.27 -3.31 4.71
CA VAL A 92 -3.85 -4.63 5.21
C VAL A 92 -2.54 -4.51 5.99
N THR A 93 -1.53 -3.89 5.39
CA THR A 93 -0.21 -3.81 6.01
C THR A 93 -0.21 -2.93 7.26
N ALA A 94 -0.93 -1.81 7.24
CA ALA A 94 -1.07 -0.93 8.39
C ALA A 94 -1.75 -1.64 9.57
N LEU A 95 -2.80 -2.42 9.32
CA LEU A 95 -3.49 -3.20 10.35
C LEU A 95 -2.58 -4.28 10.94
N ILE A 96 -1.85 -5.02 10.11
CA ILE A 96 -0.88 -6.02 10.56
C ILE A 96 0.21 -5.40 11.42
N LEU A 97 0.77 -4.26 11.00
CA LEU A 97 1.79 -3.55 11.78
C LEU A 97 1.23 -2.99 13.07
N LYS A 98 -0.02 -2.47 13.05
CA LYS A 98 -0.70 -1.97 14.24
C LYS A 98 -0.84 -3.06 15.30
N GLU A 99 -1.50 -4.16 14.96
CA GLU A 99 -1.78 -5.25 15.89
C GLU A 99 -0.51 -5.92 16.45
N ARG A 100 0.53 -6.00 15.63
CA ARG A 100 1.73 -6.76 15.99
C ARG A 100 2.83 -5.93 16.64
N TYR A 101 2.88 -4.62 16.35
CA TYR A 101 3.97 -3.74 16.81
C TYR A 101 3.47 -2.47 17.51
N TYR A 102 2.54 -1.72 16.89
CA TYR A 102 2.16 -0.41 17.42
C TYR A 102 1.41 -0.53 18.75
N ASP A 103 0.47 -1.45 18.85
CA ASP A 103 -0.30 -1.71 20.08
C ASP A 103 0.55 -2.35 21.19
N LYS A 104 1.73 -2.88 20.87
CA LYS A 104 2.67 -3.48 21.82
C LYS A 104 3.75 -2.53 22.37
N GLY A 105 3.60 -1.23 22.15
CA GLY A 105 4.47 -0.21 22.72
C GLY A 105 5.74 0.06 21.92
N MET A 106 5.67 -0.03 20.60
CA MET A 106 6.71 0.49 19.72
C MET A 106 6.93 1.98 19.97
N SER A 107 8.18 2.45 19.88
CA SER A 107 8.48 3.88 20.03
C SER A 107 7.75 4.70 18.95
N SER A 108 7.25 5.89 19.33
CA SER A 108 6.56 6.77 18.39
C SER A 108 7.45 7.15 17.20
N ARG A 109 8.77 7.28 17.44
CA ARG A 109 9.72 7.61 16.39
C ARG A 109 9.82 6.52 15.33
N LEU A 110 9.96 5.26 15.75
CA LEU A 110 10.00 4.12 14.84
C LEU A 110 8.64 3.91 14.15
N MET A 111 7.54 4.10 14.89
CA MET A 111 6.18 3.99 14.35
C MET A 111 5.95 4.98 13.19
N TYR A 112 6.24 6.26 13.38
CA TYR A 112 6.08 7.26 12.31
C TYR A 112 7.02 7.04 11.14
N ALA A 113 8.26 6.61 11.40
CA ALA A 113 9.19 6.25 10.34
C ALA A 113 8.70 5.04 9.54
N ALA A 114 8.16 4.03 10.20
CA ALA A 114 7.58 2.84 9.56
C ALA A 114 6.34 3.20 8.71
N ILE A 115 5.46 4.06 9.23
CA ILE A 115 4.31 4.57 8.47
C ILE A 115 4.79 5.34 7.23
N GLY A 116 5.78 6.21 7.37
CA GLY A 116 6.34 6.96 6.24
C GLY A 116 6.91 6.04 5.16
N VAL A 117 7.71 5.03 5.55
CA VAL A 117 8.24 4.03 4.62
C VAL A 117 7.12 3.19 4.00
N LEU A 118 6.09 2.83 4.78
CA LEU A 118 4.94 2.09 4.26
C LEU A 118 4.23 2.88 3.15
N PHE A 119 3.96 4.17 3.36
CA PHE A 119 3.35 5.04 2.34
C PHE A 119 4.16 5.07 1.05
N VAL A 120 5.46 5.31 1.16
CA VAL A 120 6.36 5.34 0.01
C VAL A 120 6.41 3.99 -0.69
N ASN A 121 6.56 2.91 0.08
CA ASN A 121 6.69 1.58 -0.48
C ASN A 121 5.39 1.10 -1.15
N VAL A 122 4.21 1.43 -0.62
CA VAL A 122 2.93 1.07 -1.23
C VAL A 122 2.75 1.77 -2.56
N SER A 123 3.07 3.08 -2.63
CA SER A 123 3.00 3.84 -3.88
C SER A 123 3.99 3.34 -4.94
N ILE A 124 5.19 2.93 -4.55
CA ILE A 124 6.18 2.34 -5.46
C ILE A 124 5.80 0.90 -5.82
N GLY A 125 5.41 0.11 -4.81
CA GLY A 125 5.12 -1.31 -4.94
C GLY A 125 3.91 -1.62 -5.83
N GLY A 126 2.94 -0.71 -5.94
CA GLY A 126 1.78 -0.84 -6.80
C GLY A 126 2.05 -0.82 -8.31
N THR A 127 3.29 -0.57 -8.73
CA THR A 127 3.65 -0.41 -10.15
C THR A 127 4.05 -1.70 -10.89
N LEU A 128 3.92 -2.89 -10.27
CA LEU A 128 4.19 -4.16 -10.96
C LEU A 128 3.11 -4.50 -12.01
N THR A 129 1.88 -4.03 -11.80
CA THR A 129 0.78 -4.24 -12.74
C THR A 129 0.25 -2.92 -13.28
N HIS A 130 -0.44 -2.96 -14.41
CA HIS A 130 -1.00 -1.77 -15.07
C HIS A 130 -2.32 -1.30 -14.46
N PHE A 131 -2.90 -2.05 -13.53
CA PHE A 131 -4.26 -1.79 -13.01
C PHE A 131 -4.33 -1.50 -11.51
N ALA A 132 -3.25 -1.74 -10.75
CA ALA A 132 -3.32 -1.69 -9.28
C ALA A 132 -3.23 -0.27 -8.70
N ALA A 133 -2.40 0.57 -9.30
CA ALA A 133 -2.21 1.95 -8.85
C ALA A 133 -3.02 2.92 -9.72
N PRO A 134 -3.88 3.78 -9.14
CA PRO A 134 -4.72 4.69 -9.90
C PRO A 134 -3.95 5.58 -10.91
N PRO A 135 -2.79 6.17 -10.57
CA PRO A 135 -2.02 6.95 -11.54
C PRO A 135 -1.54 6.14 -12.75
N VAL A 136 -1.17 4.87 -12.52
CA VAL A 136 -0.74 3.96 -13.59
C VAL A 136 -1.92 3.59 -14.48
N LEU A 137 -3.07 3.29 -13.89
CA LEU A 137 -4.30 2.94 -14.62
C LEU A 137 -4.69 4.04 -15.63
N MET A 138 -4.60 5.30 -15.22
CA MET A 138 -4.94 6.45 -16.07
C MET A 138 -4.05 6.55 -17.31
N VAL A 139 -2.75 6.29 -17.19
CA VAL A 139 -1.81 6.40 -18.32
C VAL A 139 -1.66 5.11 -19.09
N ALA A 140 -1.80 3.96 -18.43
CA ALA A 140 -1.68 2.64 -19.04
C ALA A 140 -2.71 2.43 -20.16
N ALA A 141 -3.94 2.88 -19.96
CA ALA A 141 -4.99 2.82 -20.97
C ALA A 141 -4.64 3.67 -22.20
N LYS A 142 -4.03 4.85 -22.02
CA LYS A 142 -3.64 5.76 -23.11
C LYS A 142 -2.44 5.27 -23.90
N TRP A 143 -1.49 4.60 -23.24
CA TRP A 143 -0.23 4.15 -23.82
C TRP A 143 -0.19 2.64 -24.06
N GLU A 144 -1.33 1.97 -23.91
CA GLU A 144 -1.49 0.52 -24.11
C GLU A 144 -0.48 -0.33 -23.32
N TRP A 145 -0.16 0.12 -22.09
CA TRP A 145 0.76 -0.61 -21.22
C TRP A 145 0.11 -1.88 -20.67
N THR A 146 0.76 -2.99 -20.94
CA THR A 146 0.37 -4.30 -20.40
C THR A 146 1.08 -4.58 -19.07
N THR A 147 0.60 -5.57 -18.31
CA THR A 147 1.28 -6.04 -17.09
C THR A 147 2.73 -6.48 -17.37
N ILE A 148 2.98 -7.14 -18.50
CA ILE A 148 4.33 -7.54 -18.88
C ILE A 148 5.22 -6.33 -19.09
N HIS A 149 4.71 -5.30 -19.77
CA HIS A 149 5.43 -4.03 -19.95
C HIS A 149 5.80 -3.41 -18.61
N MET A 150 4.84 -3.38 -17.65
CA MET A 150 5.06 -2.83 -16.33
C MET A 150 6.14 -3.60 -15.55
N ILE A 151 6.07 -4.92 -15.52
CA ILE A 151 7.06 -5.75 -14.82
C ILE A 151 8.47 -5.54 -15.39
N LEU A 152 8.61 -5.53 -16.70
CA LEU A 152 9.92 -5.43 -17.36
C LEU A 152 10.53 -4.04 -17.27
N ASN A 153 9.74 -2.98 -17.26
CA ASN A 153 10.25 -1.60 -17.29
C ASN A 153 10.29 -0.94 -15.90
N PHE A 154 9.32 -1.22 -15.04
CA PHE A 154 9.14 -0.56 -13.75
C PHE A 154 9.19 -1.53 -12.56
N GLY A 155 8.57 -2.71 -12.67
CA GLY A 155 8.32 -3.60 -11.54
C GLY A 155 9.57 -4.05 -10.80
N TRP A 156 10.61 -4.49 -11.50
CA TRP A 156 11.85 -4.90 -10.85
C TRP A 156 12.58 -3.73 -10.15
N LYS A 157 12.51 -2.52 -10.72
CA LYS A 157 13.08 -1.30 -10.11
C LYS A 157 12.31 -0.95 -8.84
N SER A 158 11.00 -1.04 -8.89
CA SER A 158 10.11 -0.84 -7.75
C SER A 158 10.38 -1.83 -6.62
N ALA A 159 10.52 -3.11 -6.96
CA ALA A 159 10.86 -4.15 -5.98
C ALA A 159 12.20 -3.85 -5.29
N ILE A 160 13.23 -3.46 -6.04
CA ILE A 160 14.53 -3.06 -5.47
C ILE A 160 14.38 -1.84 -4.57
N ALA A 161 13.65 -0.80 -5.00
CA ALA A 161 13.45 0.40 -4.22
C ALA A 161 12.71 0.11 -2.90
N VAL A 162 11.69 -0.72 -2.92
CA VAL A 162 10.94 -1.16 -1.73
C VAL A 162 11.87 -1.89 -0.75
N VAL A 163 12.73 -2.79 -1.24
CA VAL A 163 13.70 -3.51 -0.41
C VAL A 163 14.72 -2.55 0.20
N ILE A 164 15.26 -1.61 -0.58
CA ILE A 164 16.23 -0.62 -0.09
C ILE A 164 15.59 0.24 1.01
N ASN A 165 14.39 0.75 0.81
CA ASN A 165 13.70 1.59 1.81
C ASN A 165 13.48 0.81 3.12
N ALA A 166 13.01 -0.44 3.05
CA ALA A 166 12.84 -1.29 4.21
C ALA A 166 14.19 -1.59 4.91
N ALA A 167 15.25 -1.85 4.14
CA ALA A 167 16.58 -2.11 4.67
C ALA A 167 17.16 -0.86 5.38
N VAL A 168 17.02 0.32 4.79
CA VAL A 168 17.48 1.59 5.38
C VAL A 168 16.75 1.85 6.70
N LEU A 169 15.42 1.70 6.74
CA LEU A 169 14.66 1.84 7.98
C LEU A 169 15.15 0.89 9.05
N THR A 170 15.31 -0.38 8.71
CA THR A 170 15.78 -1.42 9.62
C THR A 170 17.19 -1.14 10.13
N TRP A 171 18.07 -0.65 9.28
CA TRP A 171 19.44 -0.30 9.65
C TRP A 171 19.49 0.89 10.60
N VAL A 172 18.71 1.94 10.32
CA VAL A 172 18.63 3.17 11.16
C VAL A 172 18.06 2.84 12.53
N PHE A 173 17.04 2.01 12.62
CA PHE A 173 16.32 1.67 13.84
C PHE A 173 16.69 0.30 14.41
N ARG A 174 17.86 -0.25 14.02
CA ARG A 174 18.29 -1.61 14.40
C ARG A 174 18.30 -1.87 15.91
N THR A 175 18.61 -0.87 16.71
CA THR A 175 18.66 -0.99 18.18
C THR A 175 17.26 -1.11 18.77
N GLU A 176 16.35 -0.21 18.37
CA GLU A 176 14.96 -0.23 18.83
C GLU A 176 14.21 -1.48 18.39
N LEU A 177 14.48 -1.97 17.17
CA LEU A 177 13.88 -3.21 16.64
C LEU A 177 14.36 -4.46 17.40
N LYS A 178 15.61 -4.50 17.85
CA LYS A 178 16.12 -5.59 18.67
C LYS A 178 15.46 -5.62 20.05
N GLU A 179 15.30 -4.46 20.68
CA GLU A 179 14.62 -4.34 21.98
C GLU A 179 13.14 -4.71 21.90
N ALA A 180 12.46 -4.32 20.83
CA ALA A 180 11.08 -4.72 20.56
C ALA A 180 10.95 -6.24 20.32
N GLY A 181 11.92 -6.85 19.63
CA GLY A 181 11.97 -8.28 19.38
C GLY A 181 12.17 -9.14 20.62
N THR A 182 12.94 -8.67 21.59
CA THR A 182 13.16 -9.38 22.85
C THR A 182 11.94 -9.36 23.77
N ARG A 183 11.09 -8.34 23.69
CA ARG A 183 9.83 -8.30 24.45
C ARG A 183 8.81 -9.33 24.00
N ASP A 184 8.77 -9.68 22.72
CA ASP A 184 7.84 -10.69 22.18
C ASP A 184 8.22 -12.15 22.59
N GLU A 185 9.45 -12.38 23.02
CA GLU A 185 9.94 -13.72 23.43
C GLU A 185 9.59 -14.06 24.89
N TYR A 186 9.12 -13.10 25.67
CA TYR A 186 8.77 -13.25 27.09
C TYR A 186 7.26 -13.16 27.38
N VAL A 187 6.40 -13.13 26.36
CA VAL A 187 4.94 -13.15 26.48
C VAL A 187 4.36 -14.37 25.74
#